data_976712bcdd068967f5c00f4242f8a68b
#
_entry.id   976712bcdd068967f5c00f4242f8a68b
#
_cell.length_a   1.000
_cell.length_b   1.000
_cell.length_c   1.000
_cell.angle_alpha   90.00
_cell.angle_beta   90.00
_cell.angle_gamma   90.00
#
_symmetry.space_group_name_H-M   'P 1'
#
loop_
_entity.id
_entity.type
_entity.pdbx_description
1 polymer ?
#
loop_
_entity_poly.entity_id
_entity_poly.type
_entity_poly.pdbx_seq_one_letter_code
_entity_poly.pdbx_strand_id
1 'polypeptide(L)'
;MPSSFSLQSSAAFFMRLSRFFIDAPLALGEHTLPEAPAHYMARVLRLAAGAAVQLFDGSGQEYRGELIEVGKKAVRVQLHETLQGLAESRLQIHLGQGLSRGERMDWAIQKATELGATQITPVISERCEVRLKDERADKRLAHWRQIAISACEQCGRSVIPIIHPPQLLADWLAIEADLKLVLHPVAEPLESHAAPATLAFLIGPEGGLNDAEVEQARTAGFQPARLGPRVLRTETAPVVALSVAQQLWGDF
;
A
#
# COMPACT_ATOMS: atom_id res chain seq x y z
N MET A 1 12.40 -50.81 -6.13
CA MET A 1 11.85 -50.44 -4.80
C MET A 1 11.78 -48.93 -4.78
N PRO A 2 10.61 -48.28 -4.99
CA PRO A 2 10.50 -46.85 -4.86
C PRO A 2 10.24 -46.47 -3.41
N SER A 3 11.09 -45.61 -2.87
CA SER A 3 10.98 -45.01 -1.54
C SER A 3 9.73 -44.12 -1.45
N SER A 4 8.87 -44.48 -0.51
CA SER A 4 7.69 -43.74 -0.13
C SER A 4 8.08 -42.36 0.46
N PHE A 5 7.87 -41.29 -0.30
CA PHE A 5 7.82 -39.93 0.24
C PHE A 5 6.55 -39.81 1.08
N SER A 6 6.68 -39.82 2.36
CA SER A 6 5.63 -39.49 3.31
C SER A 6 5.39 -37.99 3.25
N LEU A 7 4.40 -37.59 2.51
CA LEU A 7 3.77 -36.24 2.63
C LEU A 7 3.03 -36.23 3.97
N GLN A 8 3.70 -35.84 5.03
CA GLN A 8 3.01 -35.42 6.24
C GLN A 8 2.25 -34.14 5.91
N SER A 9 0.98 -34.32 5.59
CA SER A 9 -0.02 -33.29 5.50
C SER A 9 -0.21 -32.64 6.88
N SER A 10 0.61 -31.65 7.20
CA SER A 10 0.30 -30.69 8.24
C SER A 10 -0.68 -29.67 7.64
N ALA A 11 -1.92 -30.11 7.48
CA ALA A 11 -3.07 -29.21 7.35
C ALA A 11 -3.35 -28.61 8.75
N ALA A 12 -2.39 -27.87 9.30
CA ALA A 12 -2.71 -26.86 10.28
C ALA A 12 -3.58 -25.85 9.52
N PHE A 13 -4.87 -25.93 9.76
CA PHE A 13 -5.84 -24.87 9.44
C PHE A 13 -5.28 -23.62 10.12
N PHE A 14 -4.53 -22.81 9.37
CA PHE A 14 -4.05 -21.51 9.83
C PHE A 14 -5.31 -20.68 10.09
N MET A 15 -5.81 -20.74 11.30
CA MET A 15 -6.66 -19.67 11.81
C MET A 15 -5.81 -18.41 11.68
N ARG A 16 -6.09 -17.63 10.65
CA ARG A 16 -5.38 -16.39 10.36
C ARG A 16 -5.61 -15.49 11.57
N LEU A 17 -4.58 -15.33 12.42
CA LEU A 17 -4.65 -14.41 13.55
C LEU A 17 -5.00 -13.03 13.04
N SER A 18 -5.87 -12.34 13.75
CA SER A 18 -6.19 -10.96 13.41
C SER A 18 -4.95 -10.10 13.59
N ARG A 19 -4.55 -9.41 12.54
CA ARG A 19 -3.39 -8.51 12.51
C ARG A 19 -3.85 -7.07 12.64
N PHE A 20 -3.11 -6.28 13.44
CA PHE A 20 -3.45 -4.88 13.68
C PHE A 20 -2.20 -4.02 13.69
N PHE A 21 -2.29 -2.88 13.02
CA PHE A 21 -1.29 -1.83 13.10
C PHE A 21 -1.45 -1.02 14.39
N ILE A 22 -0.34 -0.75 15.04
CA ILE A 22 -0.26 0.11 16.24
C ILE A 22 0.68 1.27 15.92
N ASP A 23 0.15 2.49 15.93
CA ASP A 23 0.93 3.72 15.67
C ASP A 23 1.72 4.13 16.93
N ALA A 24 2.54 3.19 17.43
CA ALA A 24 3.44 3.38 18.58
C ALA A 24 4.47 2.24 18.55
N PRO A 25 5.71 2.47 19.00
CA PRO A 25 6.74 1.43 19.07
C PRO A 25 6.28 0.24 19.93
N LEU A 26 6.52 -0.97 19.42
CA LEU A 26 6.21 -2.22 20.10
C LEU A 26 7.47 -2.92 20.59
N ALA A 27 7.35 -3.66 21.68
CA ALA A 27 8.36 -4.54 22.23
C ALA A 27 7.70 -5.71 22.97
N LEU A 28 8.48 -6.74 23.34
CA LEU A 28 7.96 -7.79 24.21
C LEU A 28 7.55 -7.23 25.56
N GLY A 29 6.47 -7.76 26.12
CA GLY A 29 5.92 -7.31 27.40
C GLY A 29 4.48 -6.83 27.28
N GLU A 30 4.04 -6.11 28.29
CA GLU A 30 2.69 -5.61 28.38
C GLU A 30 2.56 -4.20 27.77
N HIS A 31 1.50 -4.01 26.96
CA HIS A 31 1.16 -2.73 26.35
C HIS A 31 -0.31 -2.40 26.55
N THR A 32 -0.59 -1.12 26.79
CA THR A 32 -1.94 -0.56 26.68
C THR A 32 -2.12 -0.05 25.26
N LEU A 33 -3.13 -0.55 24.56
CA LEU A 33 -3.38 -0.20 23.17
C LEU A 33 -3.95 1.22 23.03
N PRO A 34 -3.58 1.97 21.97
CA PRO A 34 -4.22 3.24 21.63
C PRO A 34 -5.73 3.09 21.43
N GLU A 35 -6.47 4.19 21.59
CA GLU A 35 -7.94 4.18 21.61
C GLU A 35 -8.57 3.57 20.34
N ALA A 36 -8.07 3.95 19.16
CA ALA A 36 -8.66 3.50 17.91
C ALA A 36 -8.57 1.98 17.71
N PRO A 37 -7.39 1.31 17.76
CA PRO A 37 -7.29 -0.14 17.68
C PRO A 37 -7.99 -0.85 18.85
N ALA A 38 -7.91 -0.30 20.08
CA ALA A 38 -8.62 -0.85 21.24
C ALA A 38 -10.14 -0.88 21.01
N HIS A 39 -10.71 0.22 20.53
CA HIS A 39 -12.13 0.30 20.19
C HIS A 39 -12.51 -0.70 19.10
N TYR A 40 -11.70 -0.81 18.04
CA TYR A 40 -11.95 -1.72 16.92
C TYR A 40 -11.96 -3.18 17.40
N MET A 41 -10.94 -3.60 18.16
CA MET A 41 -10.84 -4.96 18.72
C MET A 41 -12.02 -5.28 19.66
N ALA A 42 -12.34 -4.37 20.59
CA ALA A 42 -13.34 -4.63 21.61
C ALA A 42 -14.78 -4.49 21.11
N ARG A 43 -15.08 -3.52 20.22
CA ARG A 43 -16.46 -3.16 19.85
C ARG A 43 -16.86 -3.70 18.49
N VAL A 44 -15.95 -3.69 17.50
CA VAL A 44 -16.26 -4.15 16.16
C VAL A 44 -16.03 -5.66 16.08
N LEU A 45 -14.83 -6.13 16.43
CA LEU A 45 -14.47 -7.54 16.38
C LEU A 45 -14.93 -8.33 17.62
N ARG A 46 -15.28 -7.64 18.71
CA ARG A 46 -15.75 -8.24 19.97
C ARG A 46 -14.78 -9.27 20.53
N LEU A 47 -13.48 -9.00 20.41
CA LEU A 47 -12.45 -9.83 21.01
C LEU A 47 -12.56 -9.77 22.54
N ALA A 48 -12.25 -10.88 23.21
CA ALA A 48 -12.24 -10.99 24.67
C ALA A 48 -10.81 -11.18 25.19
N ALA A 49 -10.62 -11.05 26.50
CA ALA A 49 -9.38 -11.46 27.14
C ALA A 49 -9.06 -12.93 26.84
N GLY A 50 -7.79 -13.25 26.58
CA GLY A 50 -7.32 -14.52 26.08
C GLY A 50 -7.31 -14.65 24.54
N ALA A 51 -7.85 -13.66 23.81
CA ALA A 51 -7.80 -13.68 22.35
C ALA A 51 -6.36 -13.46 21.85
N ALA A 52 -5.88 -14.37 20.99
CA ALA A 52 -4.59 -14.23 20.35
C ALA A 52 -4.64 -13.17 19.25
N VAL A 53 -3.63 -12.32 19.20
CA VAL A 53 -3.50 -11.22 18.23
C VAL A 53 -2.07 -11.14 17.70
N GLN A 54 -1.93 -10.56 16.52
CA GLN A 54 -0.64 -10.21 15.93
C GLN A 54 -0.61 -8.70 15.69
N LEU A 55 0.40 -8.04 16.22
CA LEU A 55 0.56 -6.59 16.14
C LEU A 55 1.81 -6.24 15.35
N PHE A 56 1.79 -5.08 14.68
CA PHE A 56 2.97 -4.52 14.01
C PHE A 56 2.91 -2.98 14.08
N ASP A 57 4.08 -2.33 14.04
CA ASP A 57 4.22 -0.89 14.24
C ASP A 57 4.79 -0.15 13.02
N GLY A 58 4.92 -0.84 11.90
CA GLY A 58 5.48 -0.27 10.67
C GLY A 58 7.00 -0.42 10.55
N SER A 59 7.68 -0.99 11.54
CA SER A 59 9.15 -1.21 11.52
C SER A 59 9.58 -2.39 10.65
N GLY A 60 8.62 -3.19 10.17
CA GLY A 60 8.89 -4.47 9.48
C GLY A 60 8.92 -5.67 10.42
N GLN A 61 8.87 -5.45 11.74
CA GLN A 61 8.71 -6.51 12.73
C GLN A 61 7.24 -6.71 13.10
N GLU A 62 6.93 -7.91 13.55
CA GLU A 62 5.62 -8.27 14.05
C GLU A 62 5.75 -8.92 15.43
N TYR A 63 4.69 -8.81 16.21
CA TYR A 63 4.63 -9.31 17.57
C TYR A 63 3.38 -10.14 17.76
N ARG A 64 3.53 -11.35 18.31
CA ARG A 64 2.40 -12.18 18.71
C ARG A 64 2.17 -12.04 20.21
N GLY A 65 0.90 -11.98 20.58
CA GLY A 65 0.49 -11.90 21.96
C GLY A 65 -0.97 -12.25 22.17
N GLU A 66 -1.44 -12.00 23.37
CA GLU A 66 -2.82 -12.21 23.76
C GLU A 66 -3.39 -10.98 24.48
N LEU A 67 -4.66 -10.70 24.30
CA LEU A 67 -5.34 -9.66 25.05
C LEU A 67 -5.51 -10.11 26.51
N ILE A 68 -4.90 -9.38 27.45
CA ILE A 68 -5.00 -9.71 28.88
C ILE A 68 -6.14 -8.96 29.58
N GLU A 69 -6.56 -7.82 28.99
CA GLU A 69 -7.70 -7.03 29.49
C GLU A 69 -8.45 -6.41 28.31
N VAL A 70 -9.78 -6.54 28.32
CA VAL A 70 -10.67 -5.89 27.35
C VAL A 70 -11.75 -5.16 28.15
N GLY A 71 -11.44 -3.94 28.57
CA GLY A 71 -12.30 -3.10 29.40
C GLY A 71 -12.92 -1.92 28.64
N LYS A 72 -13.80 -1.18 29.32
CA LYS A 72 -14.37 0.08 28.79
C LYS A 72 -13.32 1.20 28.70
N LYS A 73 -12.31 1.18 29.57
CA LYS A 73 -11.30 2.24 29.70
C LYS A 73 -10.00 1.91 29.00
N ALA A 74 -9.66 0.63 28.89
CA ALA A 74 -8.41 0.19 28.29
C ALA A 74 -8.56 -1.22 27.69
N VAL A 75 -7.76 -1.48 26.66
CA VAL A 75 -7.44 -2.81 26.17
C VAL A 75 -5.94 -3.01 26.35
N ARG A 76 -5.55 -4.09 27.03
CA ARG A 76 -4.15 -4.42 27.30
C ARG A 76 -3.79 -5.74 26.63
N VAL A 77 -2.57 -5.80 26.11
CA VAL A 77 -2.02 -6.98 25.43
C VAL A 77 -0.70 -7.37 26.07
N GLN A 78 -0.46 -8.66 26.22
CA GLN A 78 0.83 -9.23 26.56
C GLN A 78 1.48 -9.74 25.27
N LEU A 79 2.57 -9.12 24.84
CA LEU A 79 3.39 -9.58 23.70
C LEU A 79 4.50 -10.51 24.20
N HIS A 80 4.58 -11.70 23.63
CA HIS A 80 5.48 -12.74 24.12
C HIS A 80 6.41 -13.30 23.03
N GLU A 81 6.19 -12.97 21.75
CA GLU A 81 6.99 -13.47 20.63
C GLU A 81 7.19 -12.35 19.59
N THR A 82 8.43 -12.19 19.13
CA THR A 82 8.76 -11.35 17.96
C THR A 82 8.83 -12.23 16.73
N LEU A 83 8.18 -11.80 15.66
CA LEU A 83 8.14 -12.49 14.38
C LEU A 83 8.80 -11.62 13.32
N GLN A 84 9.46 -12.26 12.35
CA GLN A 84 9.87 -11.59 11.13
C GLN A 84 8.63 -11.33 10.28
N GLY A 85 8.35 -10.06 9.98
CA GLY A 85 7.29 -9.70 9.04
C GLY A 85 7.61 -10.14 7.61
N LEU A 86 6.62 -9.99 6.73
CA LEU A 86 6.83 -10.20 5.30
C LEU A 86 7.93 -9.24 4.80
N ALA A 87 8.93 -9.79 4.12
CA ALA A 87 9.98 -8.96 3.52
C ALA A 87 9.36 -8.06 2.43
N GLU A 88 9.74 -6.79 2.44
CA GLU A 88 9.34 -5.86 1.37
C GLU A 88 10.09 -6.20 0.07
N SER A 89 9.44 -5.93 -1.07
CA SER A 89 10.06 -6.05 -2.39
C SER A 89 11.34 -5.21 -2.48
N ARG A 90 12.32 -5.70 -3.23
CA ARG A 90 13.54 -4.94 -3.52
C ARG A 90 13.26 -3.71 -4.39
N LEU A 91 12.20 -3.77 -5.18
CA LEU A 91 11.77 -2.67 -6.04
C LEU A 91 11.01 -1.63 -5.22
N GLN A 92 11.59 -0.44 -5.08
CA GLN A 92 10.93 0.68 -4.43
C GLN A 92 10.05 1.41 -5.43
N ILE A 93 8.74 1.40 -5.22
CA ILE A 93 7.79 2.00 -6.16
C ILE A 93 7.11 3.22 -5.55
N HIS A 94 7.26 4.38 -6.20
CA HIS A 94 6.49 5.58 -5.90
C HIS A 94 5.40 5.78 -6.96
N LEU A 95 4.15 5.61 -6.56
CA LEU A 95 2.99 5.82 -7.42
C LEU A 95 2.49 7.26 -7.33
N GLY A 96 2.60 8.03 -8.41
CA GLY A 96 1.87 9.28 -8.63
C GLY A 96 0.54 8.97 -9.30
N GLN A 97 -0.52 8.91 -8.49
CA GLN A 97 -1.87 8.59 -8.94
C GLN A 97 -2.68 9.85 -9.18
N GLY A 98 -3.13 10.08 -10.40
CA GLY A 98 -4.08 11.16 -10.71
C GLY A 98 -5.27 11.14 -9.77
N LEU A 99 -5.51 12.28 -9.12
CA LEU A 99 -6.54 12.40 -8.09
C LEU A 99 -7.93 12.10 -8.66
N SER A 100 -8.52 11.01 -8.20
CA SER A 100 -9.80 10.48 -8.67
C SER A 100 -10.91 10.66 -7.63
N ARG A 101 -12.18 10.55 -8.07
CA ARG A 101 -13.33 10.71 -7.18
C ARG A 101 -13.59 9.46 -6.32
N GLY A 102 -13.87 9.69 -5.03
CA GLY A 102 -14.46 8.73 -4.10
C GLY A 102 -13.76 7.37 -4.09
N GLU A 103 -14.52 6.31 -4.22
CA GLU A 103 -14.07 4.92 -4.11
C GLU A 103 -12.97 4.50 -5.10
N ARG A 104 -12.81 5.19 -6.24
CA ARG A 104 -11.75 4.87 -7.20
C ARG A 104 -10.36 5.16 -6.64
N MET A 105 -10.19 6.31 -5.96
CA MET A 105 -8.93 6.63 -5.29
C MET A 105 -8.66 5.69 -4.14
N ASP A 106 -9.69 5.39 -3.35
CA ASP A 106 -9.61 4.46 -2.22
C ASP A 106 -9.18 3.07 -2.69
N TRP A 107 -9.78 2.59 -3.79
CA TRP A 107 -9.43 1.31 -4.40
C TRP A 107 -8.01 1.29 -4.96
N ALA A 108 -7.59 2.37 -5.65
CA ALA A 108 -6.23 2.49 -6.18
C ALA A 108 -5.18 2.43 -5.06
N ILE A 109 -5.40 3.15 -3.94
CA ILE A 109 -4.50 3.11 -2.78
C ILE A 109 -4.46 1.73 -2.14
N GLN A 110 -5.64 1.12 -1.94
CA GLN A 110 -5.73 -0.24 -1.39
C GLN A 110 -4.91 -1.22 -2.22
N LYS A 111 -5.15 -1.27 -3.54
CA LYS A 111 -4.48 -2.23 -4.42
C LYS A 111 -3.00 -1.91 -4.63
N ALA A 112 -2.63 -0.63 -4.70
CA ALA A 112 -1.23 -0.25 -4.75
C ALA A 112 -0.47 -0.69 -3.49
N THR A 113 -1.11 -0.59 -2.32
CA THR A 113 -0.52 -1.10 -1.06
C THR A 113 -0.33 -2.61 -1.11
N GLU A 114 -1.35 -3.36 -1.50
CA GLU A 114 -1.29 -4.83 -1.63
C GLU A 114 -0.20 -5.28 -2.62
N LEU A 115 0.05 -4.48 -3.66
CA LEU A 115 1.02 -4.76 -4.74
C LEU A 115 2.41 -4.16 -4.48
N GLY A 116 2.70 -3.77 -3.24
CA GLY A 116 4.06 -3.42 -2.83
C GLY A 116 4.49 -1.98 -3.17
N ALA A 117 3.58 -1.05 -3.49
CA ALA A 117 3.96 0.36 -3.55
C ALA A 117 4.53 0.80 -2.19
N THR A 118 5.66 1.52 -2.22
CA THR A 118 6.31 2.04 -1.02
C THR A 118 5.90 3.47 -0.71
N GLN A 119 5.52 4.22 -1.74
CA GLN A 119 5.02 5.59 -1.63
C GLN A 119 3.87 5.81 -2.61
N ILE A 120 2.88 6.59 -2.20
CA ILE A 120 1.73 6.96 -3.04
C ILE A 120 1.48 8.47 -2.88
N THR A 121 1.47 9.20 -3.99
CA THR A 121 1.12 10.62 -4.03
C THR A 121 -0.11 10.83 -4.90
N PRO A 122 -1.21 11.35 -4.36
CA PRO A 122 -2.32 11.86 -5.16
C PRO A 122 -1.86 13.08 -5.98
N VAL A 123 -1.93 13.00 -7.30
CA VAL A 123 -1.44 14.05 -8.20
C VAL A 123 -2.61 14.86 -8.77
N ILE A 124 -2.54 16.17 -8.66
CA ILE A 124 -3.53 17.12 -9.20
C ILE A 124 -3.06 17.56 -10.58
N SER A 125 -3.79 17.18 -11.61
CA SER A 125 -3.59 17.57 -13.00
C SER A 125 -4.77 18.41 -13.50
N GLU A 126 -4.68 18.95 -14.70
CA GLU A 126 -5.69 19.86 -15.26
C GLU A 126 -7.07 19.21 -15.37
N ARG A 127 -7.13 17.93 -15.76
CA ARG A 127 -8.38 17.20 -15.95
C ARG A 127 -8.86 16.48 -14.69
N CYS A 128 -8.26 16.79 -13.52
CA CYS A 128 -8.81 16.34 -12.24
C CYS A 128 -10.11 17.04 -11.94
N GLU A 129 -11.18 16.28 -11.77
CA GLU A 129 -12.50 16.80 -11.41
C GLU A 129 -12.61 17.14 -9.91
N VAL A 130 -11.66 16.71 -9.11
CA VAL A 130 -11.65 16.90 -7.66
C VAL A 130 -10.83 18.14 -7.32
N ARG A 131 -11.47 19.11 -6.67
CA ARG A 131 -10.78 20.26 -6.06
C ARG A 131 -10.76 20.06 -4.55
N LEU A 132 -9.58 19.92 -3.99
CA LEU A 132 -9.38 19.83 -2.55
C LEU A 132 -9.10 21.23 -1.99
N LYS A 133 -9.91 21.65 -1.02
CA LYS A 133 -9.59 22.77 -0.13
C LYS A 133 -8.84 22.22 1.09
N ASP A 134 -7.97 23.01 1.70
CA ASP A 134 -6.99 22.62 2.71
C ASP A 134 -7.54 21.70 3.82
N GLU A 135 -8.61 22.09 4.51
CA GLU A 135 -9.22 21.25 5.56
C GLU A 135 -9.78 19.90 5.07
N ARG A 136 -10.16 19.81 3.79
CA ARG A 136 -10.62 18.55 3.20
C ARG A 136 -9.46 17.68 2.74
N ALA A 137 -8.29 18.26 2.45
CA ALA A 137 -7.09 17.53 2.08
C ALA A 137 -6.58 16.70 3.26
N ASP A 138 -6.49 17.29 4.46
CA ASP A 138 -6.02 16.58 5.67
C ASP A 138 -6.95 15.41 6.05
N LYS A 139 -8.27 15.62 5.99
CA LYS A 139 -9.24 14.55 6.26
C LYS A 139 -9.13 13.40 5.25
N ARG A 140 -8.90 13.72 3.98
CA ARG A 140 -8.70 12.70 2.95
C ARG A 140 -7.38 11.98 3.10
N LEU A 141 -6.30 12.68 3.42
CA LEU A 141 -5.00 12.07 3.70
C LEU A 141 -5.09 11.07 4.85
N ALA A 142 -5.74 11.45 5.96
CA ALA A 142 -5.99 10.54 7.08
C ALA A 142 -6.82 9.32 6.68
N HIS A 143 -7.86 9.51 5.86
CA HIS A 143 -8.69 8.43 5.32
C HIS A 143 -7.87 7.47 4.43
N TRP A 144 -7.07 7.98 3.50
CA TRP A 144 -6.24 7.17 2.63
C TRP A 144 -5.13 6.41 3.38
N ARG A 145 -4.55 7.05 4.42
CA ARG A 145 -3.62 6.35 5.32
C ARG A 145 -4.31 5.18 6.02
N GLN A 146 -5.55 5.35 6.46
CA GLN A 146 -6.33 4.27 7.08
C GLN A 146 -6.62 3.13 6.09
N ILE A 147 -6.88 3.43 4.81
CA ILE A 147 -7.04 2.41 3.76
C ILE A 147 -5.74 1.62 3.59
N ALA A 148 -4.58 2.29 3.52
CA ALA A 148 -3.28 1.63 3.42
C ALA A 148 -2.99 0.74 4.64
N ILE A 149 -3.30 1.21 5.86
CA ILE A 149 -3.20 0.41 7.09
C ILE A 149 -4.05 -0.86 6.98
N SER A 150 -5.34 -0.72 6.65
CA SER A 150 -6.24 -1.86 6.52
C SER A 150 -5.80 -2.84 5.44
N ALA A 151 -5.24 -2.35 4.34
CA ALA A 151 -4.64 -3.18 3.29
C ALA A 151 -3.43 -3.96 3.82
N CYS A 152 -2.53 -3.34 4.58
CA CYS A 152 -1.38 -4.01 5.22
C CYS A 152 -1.82 -5.06 6.24
N GLU A 153 -2.82 -4.76 7.06
CA GLU A 153 -3.41 -5.73 8.00
C GLU A 153 -3.93 -6.97 7.27
N GLN A 154 -4.51 -6.80 6.10
CA GLN A 154 -5.09 -7.88 5.31
C GLN A 154 -4.05 -8.63 4.47
N CYS A 155 -3.14 -7.94 3.77
CA CYS A 155 -2.22 -8.57 2.82
C CYS A 155 -0.96 -9.17 3.46
N GLY A 156 -0.65 -8.79 4.70
CA GLY A 156 0.50 -9.34 5.42
C GLY A 156 1.71 -8.39 5.47
N ARG A 157 1.67 -7.23 4.84
CA ARG A 157 2.75 -6.26 4.93
C ARG A 157 2.86 -5.68 6.34
N SER A 158 4.09 -5.50 6.82
CA SER A 158 4.38 -4.94 8.14
C SER A 158 4.99 -3.54 8.06
N VAL A 159 5.13 -3.01 6.84
CA VAL A 159 5.55 -1.63 6.56
C VAL A 159 4.39 -0.92 5.85
N ILE A 160 3.93 0.19 6.42
CA ILE A 160 2.87 0.99 5.81
C ILE A 160 3.49 1.88 4.73
N PRO A 161 2.97 1.89 3.48
CA PRO A 161 3.45 2.82 2.47
C PRO A 161 3.22 4.27 2.90
N ILE A 162 4.11 5.16 2.49
CA ILE A 162 3.95 6.59 2.75
C ILE A 162 2.87 7.14 1.82
N ILE A 163 1.79 7.65 2.40
CA ILE A 163 0.75 8.38 1.65
C ILE A 163 1.06 9.87 1.78
N HIS A 164 1.50 10.46 0.68
CA HIS A 164 1.81 11.89 0.62
C HIS A 164 0.55 12.76 0.52
N PRO A 165 0.61 14.01 0.99
CA PRO A 165 -0.42 15.00 0.67
C PRO A 165 -0.58 15.15 -0.85
N PRO A 166 -1.77 15.52 -1.34
CA PRO A 166 -1.97 15.83 -2.76
C PRO A 166 -1.01 16.91 -3.25
N GLN A 167 -0.38 16.70 -4.39
CA GLN A 167 0.58 17.61 -5.01
C GLN A 167 0.15 18.01 -6.41
N LEU A 168 0.49 19.21 -6.85
CA LEU A 168 0.36 19.59 -8.26
C LEU A 168 1.29 18.73 -9.12
N LEU A 169 0.85 18.39 -10.32
CA LEU A 169 1.65 17.60 -11.25
C LEU A 169 3.05 18.19 -11.45
N ALA A 170 3.15 19.50 -11.65
CA ALA A 170 4.42 20.17 -11.87
C ALA A 170 5.41 19.99 -10.71
N ASP A 171 4.91 20.01 -9.47
CA ASP A 171 5.74 19.82 -8.28
C ASP A 171 6.15 18.35 -8.12
N TRP A 172 5.22 17.41 -8.39
CA TRP A 172 5.49 15.97 -8.26
C TRP A 172 6.48 15.47 -9.31
N LEU A 173 6.52 16.07 -10.51
CA LEU A 173 7.46 15.68 -11.58
C LEU A 173 8.94 15.87 -11.21
N ALA A 174 9.25 16.64 -10.17
CA ALA A 174 10.62 16.81 -9.64
C ALA A 174 11.14 15.58 -8.87
N ILE A 175 10.34 14.50 -8.74
CA ILE A 175 10.74 13.28 -8.05
C ILE A 175 11.98 12.65 -8.71
N GLU A 176 12.86 12.08 -7.89
CA GLU A 176 14.02 11.31 -8.34
C GLU A 176 13.72 9.80 -8.26
N ALA A 177 14.05 9.08 -9.31
CA ALA A 177 13.98 7.61 -9.40
C ALA A 177 14.89 7.14 -10.54
N ASP A 178 15.39 5.88 -10.48
CA ASP A 178 16.20 5.28 -11.54
C ASP A 178 15.42 5.17 -12.85
N LEU A 179 14.13 4.86 -12.73
CA LEU A 179 13.20 4.80 -13.86
C LEU A 179 11.94 5.60 -13.53
N LYS A 180 11.58 6.52 -14.43
CA LYS A 180 10.36 7.33 -14.32
C LYS A 180 9.47 7.05 -15.51
N LEU A 181 8.25 6.56 -15.28
CA LEU A 181 7.33 6.14 -16.33
C LEU A 181 5.99 6.88 -16.23
N VAL A 182 5.53 7.42 -17.34
CA VAL A 182 4.15 7.91 -17.49
C VAL A 182 3.35 6.94 -18.35
N LEU A 183 2.22 6.46 -17.84
CA LEU A 183 1.37 5.55 -18.59
C LEU A 183 0.68 6.28 -19.74
N HIS A 184 0.90 5.80 -20.96
CA HIS A 184 0.35 6.36 -22.17
C HIS A 184 -0.06 5.25 -23.15
N PRO A 185 -1.25 5.34 -23.81
CA PRO A 185 -1.75 4.28 -24.69
C PRO A 185 -0.84 4.02 -25.91
N VAL A 186 -0.13 5.04 -26.39
CA VAL A 186 0.77 4.96 -27.55
C VAL A 186 2.20 5.14 -27.04
N ALA A 187 2.84 4.04 -26.67
CA ALA A 187 4.21 4.03 -26.12
C ALA A 187 4.84 2.65 -26.25
N GLU A 188 6.13 2.53 -25.87
CA GLU A 188 6.81 1.24 -25.78
C GLU A 188 6.24 0.41 -24.61
N PRO A 189 6.27 -0.93 -24.73
CA PRO A 189 5.88 -1.82 -23.64
C PRO A 189 6.76 -1.63 -22.39
N LEU A 190 6.21 -1.90 -21.21
CA LEU A 190 6.91 -1.76 -19.95
C LEU A 190 8.18 -2.64 -19.86
N GLU A 191 8.11 -3.84 -20.35
CA GLU A 191 9.18 -4.85 -20.37
C GLU A 191 10.41 -4.46 -21.22
N SER A 192 10.34 -3.39 -22.00
CA SER A 192 11.50 -2.88 -22.77
C SER A 192 12.54 -2.14 -21.93
N HIS A 193 12.23 -1.84 -20.66
CA HIS A 193 13.11 -1.09 -19.78
C HIS A 193 14.00 -2.01 -18.94
N ALA A 194 15.20 -1.53 -18.60
CA ALA A 194 16.09 -2.23 -17.67
C ALA A 194 15.53 -2.21 -16.22
N ALA A 195 15.90 -3.23 -15.44
CA ALA A 195 15.46 -3.34 -14.04
C ALA A 195 16.00 -2.18 -13.19
N PRO A 196 15.13 -1.37 -12.58
CA PRO A 196 15.51 -0.30 -11.67
C PRO A 196 15.54 -0.79 -10.21
N ALA A 197 16.23 -0.07 -9.32
CA ALA A 197 16.03 -0.20 -7.88
C ALA A 197 14.86 0.66 -7.40
N THR A 198 14.69 1.85 -8.01
CA THR A 198 13.63 2.80 -7.70
C THR A 198 12.82 3.15 -8.95
N LEU A 199 11.50 3.09 -8.85
CA LEU A 199 10.56 3.29 -9.96
C LEU A 199 9.50 4.32 -9.58
N ALA A 200 9.32 5.34 -10.41
CA ALA A 200 8.20 6.27 -10.31
C ALA A 200 7.19 6.03 -11.44
N PHE A 201 5.94 5.76 -11.09
CA PHE A 201 4.82 5.69 -12.04
C PHE A 201 3.97 6.95 -11.96
N LEU A 202 3.69 7.57 -13.10
CA LEU A 202 2.66 8.61 -13.25
C LEU A 202 1.45 8.02 -13.99
N ILE A 203 0.30 8.05 -13.32
CA ILE A 203 -0.99 7.60 -13.86
C ILE A 203 -1.99 8.74 -13.81
N GLY A 204 -2.59 9.07 -14.94
CA GLY A 204 -3.57 10.16 -15.06
C GLY A 204 -4.89 9.88 -14.35
N PRO A 205 -5.69 10.92 -14.07
CA PRO A 205 -7.07 10.79 -13.55
C PRO A 205 -8.02 10.22 -14.62
N GLU A 206 -9.33 10.19 -14.35
CA GLU A 206 -10.34 9.70 -15.29
C GLU A 206 -10.32 10.40 -16.65
N GLY A 207 -10.03 11.72 -16.66
CA GLY A 207 -9.88 12.50 -17.89
C GLY A 207 -8.54 12.32 -18.60
N GLY A 208 -7.64 11.52 -18.03
CA GLY A 208 -6.27 11.34 -18.50
C GLY A 208 -5.40 12.59 -18.29
N LEU A 209 -4.16 12.53 -18.73
CA LEU A 209 -3.27 13.67 -18.87
C LEU A 209 -3.49 14.31 -20.26
N ASN A 210 -3.36 15.62 -20.38
CA ASN A 210 -3.34 16.27 -21.67
C ASN A 210 -1.93 16.22 -22.31
N ASP A 211 -1.82 16.59 -23.58
CA ASP A 211 -0.56 16.50 -24.34
C ASP A 211 0.55 17.38 -23.72
N ALA A 212 0.19 18.54 -23.17
CA ALA A 212 1.14 19.44 -22.53
C ALA A 212 1.66 18.84 -21.20
N GLU A 213 0.82 18.17 -20.43
CA GLU A 213 1.20 17.47 -19.20
C GLU A 213 2.09 16.25 -19.48
N VAL A 214 1.81 15.52 -20.56
CA VAL A 214 2.67 14.41 -21.01
C VAL A 214 4.03 14.93 -21.45
N GLU A 215 4.09 16.04 -22.19
CA GLU A 215 5.35 16.66 -22.60
C GLU A 215 6.13 17.24 -21.42
N GLN A 216 5.44 17.82 -20.44
CA GLN A 216 6.05 18.27 -19.19
C GLN A 216 6.66 17.08 -18.42
N ALA A 217 5.97 15.94 -18.35
CA ALA A 217 6.49 14.73 -17.75
C ALA A 217 7.73 14.22 -18.51
N ARG A 218 7.71 14.22 -19.85
CA ARG A 218 8.87 13.85 -20.67
C ARG A 218 10.08 14.75 -20.40
N THR A 219 9.88 16.05 -20.34
CA THR A 219 10.93 17.02 -20.02
C THR A 219 11.54 16.78 -18.63
N ALA A 220 10.72 16.31 -17.67
CA ALA A 220 11.15 15.90 -16.34
C ALA A 220 11.79 14.49 -16.30
N GLY A 221 11.99 13.85 -17.47
CA GLY A 221 12.66 12.54 -17.58
C GLY A 221 11.74 11.33 -17.47
N PHE A 222 10.42 11.52 -17.48
CA PHE A 222 9.48 10.41 -17.57
C PHE A 222 9.42 9.85 -18.99
N GLN A 223 9.53 8.54 -19.10
CA GLN A 223 9.40 7.82 -20.36
C GLN A 223 7.95 7.31 -20.49
N PRO A 224 7.28 7.52 -21.63
CA PRO A 224 5.97 6.92 -21.86
C PRO A 224 6.06 5.40 -21.90
N ALA A 225 5.16 4.72 -21.18
CA ALA A 225 5.05 3.27 -21.18
C ALA A 225 3.58 2.84 -21.36
N ARG A 226 3.35 1.72 -22.05
CA ARG A 226 2.01 1.16 -22.23
C ARG A 226 1.86 -0.19 -21.53
N LEU A 227 0.63 -0.48 -21.14
CA LEU A 227 0.22 -1.74 -20.52
C LEU A 227 -0.74 -2.54 -21.44
N GLY A 228 -0.25 -2.83 -22.66
CA GLY A 228 -1.05 -3.54 -23.66
C GLY A 228 -1.94 -2.60 -24.53
N PRO A 229 -2.83 -3.17 -25.36
CA PRO A 229 -3.54 -2.43 -26.42
C PRO A 229 -4.82 -1.73 -25.93
N ARG A 230 -5.25 -1.91 -24.70
CA ARG A 230 -6.50 -1.38 -24.17
C ARG A 230 -6.26 -0.16 -23.29
N VAL A 231 -7.16 0.83 -23.39
CA VAL A 231 -7.22 1.92 -22.40
C VAL A 231 -7.81 1.37 -21.11
N LEU A 232 -7.05 1.47 -20.03
CA LEU A 232 -7.48 1.04 -18.71
C LEU A 232 -8.13 2.20 -17.95
N ARG A 233 -9.07 1.90 -17.07
CA ARG A 233 -9.59 2.89 -16.14
C ARG A 233 -8.50 3.34 -15.17
N THR A 234 -8.63 4.56 -14.63
CA THR A 234 -7.64 5.17 -13.74
C THR A 234 -7.34 4.31 -12.49
N GLU A 235 -8.33 3.61 -11.98
CA GLU A 235 -8.17 2.67 -10.87
C GLU A 235 -7.59 1.31 -11.29
N THR A 236 -7.77 0.88 -12.55
CA THR A 236 -7.24 -0.39 -13.06
C THR A 236 -5.77 -0.27 -13.46
N ALA A 237 -5.37 0.88 -13.97
CA ALA A 237 -4.03 1.11 -14.47
C ALA A 237 -2.93 0.88 -13.42
N PRO A 238 -3.03 1.35 -12.17
CA PRO A 238 -2.01 1.10 -11.14
C PRO A 238 -1.91 -0.39 -10.79
N VAL A 239 -3.02 -1.13 -10.78
CA VAL A 239 -2.98 -2.58 -10.49
C VAL A 239 -2.15 -3.30 -11.54
N VAL A 240 -2.43 -3.06 -12.82
CA VAL A 240 -1.69 -3.71 -13.90
C VAL A 240 -0.23 -3.26 -13.92
N ALA A 241 0.04 -1.94 -13.76
CA ALA A 241 1.40 -1.39 -13.77
C ALA A 241 2.27 -2.00 -12.66
N LEU A 242 1.74 -2.02 -11.43
CA LEU A 242 2.45 -2.54 -10.28
C LEU A 242 2.64 -4.06 -10.38
N SER A 243 1.62 -4.82 -10.81
CA SER A 243 1.75 -6.27 -10.99
C SER A 243 2.81 -6.62 -12.03
N VAL A 244 2.84 -5.92 -13.17
CA VAL A 244 3.86 -6.17 -14.20
C VAL A 244 5.25 -5.75 -13.71
N ALA A 245 5.38 -4.62 -13.01
CA ALA A 245 6.65 -4.18 -12.46
C ALA A 245 7.19 -5.17 -11.40
N GLN A 246 6.35 -5.66 -10.50
CA GLN A 246 6.74 -6.67 -9.51
C GLN A 246 7.13 -8.00 -10.16
N GLN A 247 6.43 -8.42 -11.22
CA GLN A 247 6.76 -9.62 -11.99
C GLN A 247 8.11 -9.49 -12.70
N LEU A 248 8.42 -8.32 -13.24
CA LEU A 248 9.66 -8.11 -14.01
C LEU A 248 10.86 -7.82 -13.11
N TRP A 249 10.68 -7.08 -12.03
CA TRP A 249 11.79 -6.48 -11.27
C TRP A 249 11.66 -6.61 -9.76
N GLY A 250 10.54 -7.11 -9.25
CA GLY A 250 10.23 -7.22 -7.83
C GLY A 250 10.20 -8.65 -7.30
N ASP A 251 9.12 -9.02 -6.64
CA ASP A 251 8.99 -10.25 -5.84
C ASP A 251 7.79 -11.14 -6.23
N PHE A 252 7.16 -10.90 -7.40
CA PHE A 252 6.07 -11.76 -7.94
C PHE A 252 6.61 -12.89 -8.82
#